data_e4f74f95779be10ed7809d529f68875c
#
_entry.id   e4f74f95779be10ed7809d529f68875c
#
_cell.length_a   1.000
_cell.length_b   1.000
_cell.length_c   1.000
_cell.angle_alpha   90.00
_cell.angle_beta   90.00
_cell.angle_gamma   90.00
#
_symmetry.space_group_name_H-M   'P 1'
#
loop_
_entity.id
_entity.type
_entity.pdbx_description
1 polymer ?
#
loop_
_entity_poly.entity_id
_entity_poly.type
_entity_poly.pdbx_seq_one_letter_code
_entity_poly.pdbx_strand_id
1 'polypeptide(L)'
;MSNDIEKMTRKSQEAMAAAAKLAERKGNPSVEPEHLLLELVQQSEGIIPRLLDKLNVPQAEFLNELRKKIDKFPQVSGGGQKQFASPRLEKIFKGAETEADEWGDAYISTEHFLLAMLKNGDAELLGLLKKYNIKPENVKIALQEMRGSQKVTDDDPENKYEILKKYAKDLTALAAEGKLDPVVGRDEEIRRVVQVLSRRTKNNPVLIGEPGVGKTAIAEGLALRILKQDVPDNLIGKKLMALDMGALIAGAKYRGEFEDRLKAVIKEVTSSDGQIILFIDEIHTLVGAGKTEGAMDAGQLLKPALARGELRCIGATTLDEYRKYIEKDAALERRFQTVLVDEPSEEDAITILRGLKEKYEVHHGIRITDADRKSTRLNS
;
A
#
# COMPACT_ATOMS: atom_id res chain seq x y z
N MET A 1 -21.64 18.71 19.60
CA MET A 1 -20.50 17.81 19.80
C MET A 1 -20.82 16.30 19.86
N SER A 2 -21.96 15.84 20.39
CA SER A 2 -22.22 14.38 20.43
C SER A 2 -22.50 13.78 19.03
N ASN A 3 -23.26 14.47 18.18
CA ASN A 3 -23.57 14.03 16.80
C ASN A 3 -22.39 14.22 15.81
N ASP A 4 -21.46 15.10 16.14
CA ASP A 4 -20.37 15.49 15.22
C ASP A 4 -19.19 14.50 15.31
N ILE A 5 -19.06 13.81 16.45
CA ILE A 5 -18.02 12.79 16.66
C ILE A 5 -18.30 11.54 15.82
N GLU A 6 -19.57 11.20 15.59
CA GLU A 6 -19.95 10.05 14.76
C GLU A 6 -19.59 10.22 13.27
N LYS A 7 -19.42 11.48 12.84
CA LYS A 7 -18.97 11.80 11.47
C LYS A 7 -17.46 11.83 11.30
N MET A 8 -16.68 11.60 12.36
CA MET A 8 -15.21 11.60 12.28
C MET A 8 -14.69 10.19 12.06
N THR A 9 -13.59 10.09 11.30
CA THR A 9 -12.85 8.83 11.21
C THR A 9 -12.27 8.43 12.56
N ARG A 10 -11.96 7.14 12.75
CA ARG A 10 -11.35 6.64 14.00
C ARG A 10 -10.08 7.40 14.37
N LYS A 11 -9.20 7.65 13.39
CA LYS A 11 -7.97 8.41 13.60
C LYS A 11 -8.23 9.86 14.01
N SER A 12 -9.24 10.48 13.45
CA SER A 12 -9.67 11.82 13.86
C SER A 12 -10.21 11.85 15.29
N GLN A 13 -11.02 10.85 15.67
CA GLN A 13 -11.52 10.71 17.04
C GLN A 13 -10.39 10.47 18.04
N GLU A 14 -9.45 9.57 17.72
CA GLU A 14 -8.26 9.29 18.52
C GLU A 14 -7.40 10.53 18.73
N ALA A 15 -7.14 11.30 17.66
CA ALA A 15 -6.36 12.54 17.73
C ALA A 15 -7.05 13.60 18.60
N MET A 16 -8.36 13.77 18.45
CA MET A 16 -9.14 14.71 19.26
C MET A 16 -9.15 14.32 20.75
N ALA A 17 -9.33 13.03 21.05
CA ALA A 17 -9.29 12.51 22.42
C ALA A 17 -7.89 12.66 23.04
N ALA A 18 -6.82 12.43 22.25
CA ALA A 18 -5.44 12.62 22.69
C ALA A 18 -5.12 14.10 22.95
N ALA A 19 -5.59 15.01 22.08
CA ALA A 19 -5.46 16.45 22.25
C ALA A 19 -6.13 16.95 23.55
N ALA A 20 -7.32 16.44 23.86
CA ALA A 20 -8.01 16.76 25.12
C ALA A 20 -7.21 16.29 26.34
N LYS A 21 -6.70 15.05 26.32
CA LYS A 21 -5.82 14.51 27.38
C LYS A 21 -4.51 15.30 27.51
N LEU A 22 -3.96 15.78 26.41
CA LEU A 22 -2.76 16.61 26.40
C LEU A 22 -3.02 17.95 27.10
N ALA A 23 -4.11 18.64 26.73
CA ALA A 23 -4.51 19.91 27.36
C ALA A 23 -4.75 19.74 28.88
N GLU A 24 -5.42 18.64 29.28
CA GLU A 24 -5.62 18.30 30.68
C GLU A 24 -4.28 18.11 31.42
N ARG A 25 -3.37 17.31 30.88
CA ARG A 25 -2.02 17.07 31.48
C ARG A 25 -1.20 18.34 31.60
N LYS A 26 -1.37 19.28 30.68
CA LYS A 26 -0.69 20.59 30.69
C LYS A 26 -1.39 21.62 31.57
N GLY A 27 -2.56 21.30 32.13
CA GLY A 27 -3.36 22.24 32.93
C GLY A 27 -3.96 23.38 32.10
N ASN A 28 -4.11 23.22 30.78
CA ASN A 28 -4.68 24.25 29.94
C ASN A 28 -6.19 24.26 30.08
N PRO A 29 -6.86 25.46 30.15
CA PRO A 29 -8.30 25.56 30.38
C PRO A 29 -9.13 25.07 29.19
N SER A 30 -8.58 25.05 28.00
CA SER A 30 -9.23 24.63 26.76
C SER A 30 -8.31 23.85 25.85
N VAL A 31 -8.92 23.07 24.95
CA VAL A 31 -8.21 22.39 23.88
C VAL A 31 -8.05 23.37 22.71
N GLU A 32 -6.82 23.68 22.36
CA GLU A 32 -6.46 24.58 21.27
C GLU A 32 -6.10 23.81 20.00
N PRO A 33 -6.14 24.42 18.80
CA PRO A 33 -5.72 23.80 17.55
C PRO A 33 -4.31 23.19 17.57
N GLU A 34 -3.40 23.80 18.32
CA GLU A 34 -2.01 23.31 18.46
C GLU A 34 -1.92 21.98 19.19
N HIS A 35 -2.82 21.72 20.16
CA HIS A 35 -2.91 20.41 20.80
C HIS A 35 -3.32 19.34 19.77
N LEU A 36 -4.35 19.62 18.98
CA LEU A 36 -4.80 18.70 17.93
C LEU A 36 -3.71 18.48 16.87
N LEU A 37 -3.07 19.56 16.41
CA LEU A 37 -2.01 19.46 15.40
C LEU A 37 -0.83 18.61 15.91
N LEU A 38 -0.44 18.74 17.19
CA LEU A 38 0.61 17.93 17.77
C LEU A 38 0.27 16.44 17.71
N GLU A 39 -0.95 16.08 18.12
CA GLU A 39 -1.39 14.68 18.12
C GLU A 39 -1.55 14.12 16.69
N LEU A 40 -2.04 14.92 15.74
CA LEU A 40 -2.11 14.55 14.33
C LEU A 40 -0.72 14.24 13.74
N VAL A 41 0.30 15.02 14.09
CA VAL A 41 1.67 14.81 13.62
C VAL A 41 2.34 13.63 14.31
N GLN A 42 1.96 13.30 15.55
CA GLN A 42 2.53 12.17 16.31
C GLN A 42 1.80 10.85 16.11
N GLN A 43 0.68 10.86 15.40
CA GLN A 43 -0.16 9.69 15.23
C GLN A 43 0.56 8.61 14.40
N SER A 44 0.79 7.44 15.02
CA SER A 44 1.36 6.29 14.33
C SER A 44 0.42 5.85 13.19
N GLU A 45 1.00 5.56 12.03
CA GLU A 45 0.26 5.14 10.82
C GLU A 45 -0.76 6.17 10.31
N GLY A 46 -0.70 7.44 10.78
CA GLY A 46 -1.54 8.53 10.28
C GLY A 46 -1.11 9.05 8.91
N ILE A 47 -2.05 9.68 8.18
CA ILE A 47 -1.72 10.32 6.89
C ILE A 47 -0.87 11.58 7.09
N ILE A 48 -1.05 12.31 8.19
CA ILE A 48 -0.36 13.59 8.43
C ILE A 48 1.16 13.44 8.54
N PRO A 49 1.74 12.50 9.35
CA PRO A 49 3.19 12.30 9.37
C PRO A 49 3.77 12.03 7.98
N ARG A 50 3.14 11.16 7.20
CA ARG A 50 3.57 10.80 5.84
C ARG A 50 3.47 11.99 4.87
N LEU A 51 2.41 12.79 5.01
CA LEU A 51 2.24 14.03 4.24
C LEU A 51 3.38 15.01 4.51
N LEU A 52 3.76 15.19 5.79
CA LEU A 52 4.87 16.05 6.18
C LEU A 52 6.21 15.52 5.65
N ASP A 53 6.44 14.20 5.65
CA ASP A 53 7.62 13.58 5.03
C ASP A 53 7.66 13.88 3.52
N LYS A 54 6.54 13.72 2.83
CA LYS A 54 6.44 14.00 1.39
C LYS A 54 6.69 15.49 1.07
N LEU A 55 6.32 16.38 1.97
CA LEU A 55 6.60 17.83 1.88
C LEU A 55 8.02 18.19 2.35
N ASN A 56 8.84 17.20 2.73
CA ASN A 56 10.20 17.39 3.28
C ASN A 56 10.23 18.28 4.53
N VAL A 57 9.20 18.19 5.39
CA VAL A 57 9.15 18.94 6.64
C VAL A 57 10.00 18.22 7.70
N PRO A 58 10.93 18.89 8.37
CA PRO A 58 11.72 18.32 9.46
C PRO A 58 10.82 18.12 10.70
N GLN A 59 10.15 16.97 10.79
CA GLN A 59 9.10 16.68 11.78
C GLN A 59 9.58 16.87 13.23
N ALA A 60 10.83 16.49 13.55
CA ALA A 60 11.37 16.63 14.90
C ALA A 60 11.44 18.11 15.34
N GLU A 61 11.89 18.99 14.46
CA GLU A 61 11.97 20.44 14.72
C GLU A 61 10.56 21.05 14.82
N PHE A 62 9.69 20.67 13.91
CA PHE A 62 8.29 21.11 13.88
C PHE A 62 7.55 20.73 15.17
N LEU A 63 7.66 19.47 15.62
CA LEU A 63 7.09 19.00 16.88
C LEU A 63 7.64 19.74 18.10
N ASN A 64 8.96 20.01 18.14
CA ASN A 64 9.57 20.77 19.23
C ASN A 64 9.05 22.21 19.29
N GLU A 65 8.80 22.84 18.16
CA GLU A 65 8.26 24.19 18.11
C GLU A 65 6.78 24.23 18.52
N LEU A 66 5.99 23.23 18.10
CA LEU A 66 4.60 23.06 18.58
C LEU A 66 4.55 22.89 20.11
N ARG A 67 5.40 22.03 20.68
CA ARG A 67 5.48 21.82 22.13
C ARG A 67 5.82 23.13 22.86
N LYS A 68 6.79 23.90 22.38
CA LYS A 68 7.14 25.21 22.94
C LYS A 68 5.99 26.21 22.87
N LYS A 69 5.13 26.16 21.87
CA LYS A 69 3.94 26.98 21.78
C LYS A 69 2.87 26.56 22.82
N ILE A 70 2.62 25.26 22.92
CA ILE A 70 1.68 24.69 23.89
C ILE A 70 2.13 25.02 25.34
N ASP A 71 3.42 24.97 25.62
CA ASP A 71 3.96 25.28 26.95
C ASP A 71 3.77 26.76 27.37
N LYS A 72 3.48 27.65 26.41
CA LYS A 72 3.17 29.05 26.66
C LYS A 72 1.68 29.32 26.94
N PHE A 73 0.81 28.35 26.74
CA PHE A 73 -0.62 28.54 27.02
C PHE A 73 -0.89 28.72 28.50
N PRO A 74 -1.91 29.48 28.85
CA PRO A 74 -2.32 29.66 30.26
C PRO A 74 -2.54 28.29 30.94
N GLN A 75 -2.09 28.21 32.18
CA GLN A 75 -2.30 27.01 33.02
C GLN A 75 -3.20 27.40 34.20
N VAL A 76 -4.17 26.55 34.51
CA VAL A 76 -5.10 26.74 35.64
C VAL A 76 -4.78 25.67 36.69
N SER A 77 -4.48 26.13 37.92
CA SER A 77 -4.27 25.24 39.04
C SER A 77 -5.63 24.84 39.63
N GLY A 78 -6.12 23.63 39.33
CA GLY A 78 -7.38 23.11 39.88
C GLY A 78 -7.80 21.86 39.10
N GLY A 79 -7.50 20.68 39.60
CA GLY A 79 -7.78 19.43 38.93
C GLY A 79 -9.27 19.10 38.81
N GLY A 80 -9.71 18.59 37.67
CA GLY A 80 -11.00 17.94 37.49
C GLY A 80 -12.03 18.66 36.61
N GLN A 81 -11.70 19.77 35.97
CA GLN A 81 -12.63 20.37 34.98
C GLN A 81 -12.53 19.65 33.63
N LYS A 82 -13.69 19.27 33.06
CA LYS A 82 -13.76 18.79 31.68
C LYS A 82 -13.21 19.87 30.76
N GLN A 83 -12.24 19.51 29.93
CA GLN A 83 -11.66 20.41 28.93
C GLN A 83 -12.69 20.69 27.83
N PHE A 84 -12.87 21.98 27.50
CA PHE A 84 -13.74 22.41 26.41
C PHE A 84 -12.91 22.76 25.18
N ALA A 85 -13.47 22.57 23.98
CA ALA A 85 -12.86 23.11 22.77
C ALA A 85 -12.81 24.63 22.83
N SER A 86 -11.67 25.22 22.47
CA SER A 86 -11.60 26.68 22.34
C SER A 86 -12.44 27.16 21.14
N PRO A 87 -12.88 28.44 21.11
CA PRO A 87 -13.52 28.98 19.92
C PRO A 87 -12.67 28.85 18.64
N ARG A 88 -11.34 28.87 18.79
CA ARG A 88 -10.38 28.63 17.68
C ARG A 88 -10.52 27.22 17.15
N LEU A 89 -10.56 26.22 18.04
CA LEU A 89 -10.71 24.80 17.66
C LEU A 89 -12.09 24.53 17.07
N GLU A 90 -13.17 25.13 17.61
CA GLU A 90 -14.52 25.00 17.04
C GLU A 90 -14.59 25.54 15.59
N LYS A 91 -13.89 26.67 15.33
CA LYS A 91 -13.79 27.20 13.96
C LYS A 91 -13.06 26.24 13.02
N ILE A 92 -11.99 25.57 13.50
CA ILE A 92 -11.27 24.55 12.72
C ILE A 92 -12.18 23.35 12.46
N PHE A 93 -12.94 22.90 13.45
CA PHE A 93 -13.87 21.79 13.30
C PHE A 93 -14.89 22.05 12.19
N LYS A 94 -15.58 23.20 12.23
CA LYS A 94 -16.51 23.61 11.16
C LYS A 94 -15.85 23.72 9.80
N GLY A 95 -14.61 24.18 9.76
CA GLY A 95 -13.80 24.22 8.55
C GLY A 95 -13.50 22.83 8.02
N ALA A 96 -13.24 21.86 8.89
CA ALA A 96 -12.96 20.46 8.51
C ALA A 96 -14.21 19.76 7.93
N GLU A 97 -15.41 20.07 8.46
CA GLU A 97 -16.68 19.63 7.85
C GLU A 97 -16.82 20.17 6.43
N THR A 98 -16.55 21.48 6.24
CA THR A 98 -16.62 22.10 4.91
C THR A 98 -15.61 21.47 3.93
N GLU A 99 -14.38 21.22 4.38
CA GLU A 99 -13.38 20.55 3.54
C GLU A 99 -13.82 19.12 3.17
N ALA A 100 -14.40 18.35 4.11
CA ALA A 100 -14.93 17.02 3.82
C ALA A 100 -16.05 17.05 2.76
N ASP A 101 -16.97 18.00 2.87
CA ASP A 101 -18.04 18.21 1.90
C ASP A 101 -17.51 18.63 0.52
N GLU A 102 -16.51 19.53 0.46
CA GLU A 102 -15.85 19.96 -0.78
C GLU A 102 -15.16 18.76 -1.51
N TRP A 103 -14.61 17.81 -0.77
CA TRP A 103 -13.99 16.60 -1.32
C TRP A 103 -15.01 15.47 -1.61
N GLY A 104 -16.26 15.65 -1.17
CA GLY A 104 -17.34 14.65 -1.29
C GLY A 104 -17.11 13.43 -0.42
N ASP A 105 -16.50 13.64 0.74
CA ASP A 105 -16.19 12.63 1.74
C ASP A 105 -17.33 12.52 2.76
N ALA A 106 -17.68 11.30 3.19
CA ALA A 106 -18.75 11.05 4.14
C ALA A 106 -18.31 11.24 5.61
N TYR A 107 -17.00 11.22 5.87
CA TYR A 107 -16.41 11.35 7.19
C TYR A 107 -15.32 12.41 7.21
N ILE A 108 -15.18 13.06 8.37
CA ILE A 108 -14.12 14.05 8.62
C ILE A 108 -12.86 13.29 9.03
N SER A 109 -11.87 13.27 8.15
CA SER A 109 -10.57 12.63 8.37
C SER A 109 -9.51 13.61 8.87
N THR A 110 -8.35 13.09 9.24
CA THR A 110 -7.26 13.88 9.84
C THR A 110 -6.74 14.97 8.93
N GLU A 111 -6.71 14.74 7.61
CA GLU A 111 -6.30 15.73 6.63
C GLU A 111 -7.27 16.89 6.49
N HIS A 112 -8.58 16.68 6.70
CA HIS A 112 -9.54 17.78 6.68
C HIS A 112 -9.28 18.77 7.83
N PHE A 113 -8.85 18.29 9.00
CA PHE A 113 -8.43 19.17 10.09
C PHE A 113 -7.18 19.97 9.72
N LEU A 114 -6.18 19.38 9.07
CA LEU A 114 -5.01 20.12 8.62
C LEU A 114 -5.36 21.18 7.55
N LEU A 115 -6.20 20.83 6.57
CA LEU A 115 -6.68 21.77 5.56
C LEU A 115 -7.48 22.92 6.21
N ALA A 116 -8.35 22.61 7.16
CA ALA A 116 -9.09 23.62 7.91
C ALA A 116 -8.19 24.54 8.73
N MET A 117 -7.10 24.01 9.34
CA MET A 117 -6.09 24.79 10.03
C MET A 117 -5.38 25.76 9.08
N LEU A 118 -5.08 25.33 7.87
CA LEU A 118 -4.45 26.15 6.84
C LEU A 118 -5.36 27.26 6.30
N LYS A 119 -6.69 27.03 6.28
CA LYS A 119 -7.68 27.98 5.75
C LYS A 119 -8.23 28.91 6.82
N ASN A 120 -8.46 28.39 8.04
CA ASN A 120 -9.21 29.07 9.11
C ASN A 120 -8.38 29.36 10.36
N GLY A 121 -7.10 28.97 10.39
CA GLY A 121 -6.19 29.23 11.50
C GLY A 121 -5.97 30.71 11.73
N ASP A 122 -5.55 31.07 12.93
CA ASP A 122 -5.14 32.44 13.23
C ASP A 122 -3.72 32.75 12.73
N ALA A 123 -3.30 33.99 12.87
CA ALA A 123 -2.01 34.45 12.38
C ALA A 123 -0.82 33.67 12.99
N GLU A 124 -0.94 33.22 14.25
CA GLU A 124 0.13 32.50 14.92
C GLU A 124 0.27 31.05 14.42
N LEU A 125 -0.86 30.35 14.27
CA LEU A 125 -0.89 28.99 13.72
C LEU A 125 -0.46 29.00 12.26
N LEU A 126 -1.00 29.91 11.45
CA LEU A 126 -0.62 30.07 10.05
C LEU A 126 0.85 30.44 9.88
N GLY A 127 1.40 31.30 10.76
CA GLY A 127 2.81 31.67 10.77
C GLY A 127 3.72 30.46 11.01
N LEU A 128 3.33 29.58 11.92
CA LEU A 128 4.04 28.33 12.20
C LEU A 128 4.02 27.40 10.98
N LEU A 129 2.85 27.12 10.41
CA LEU A 129 2.68 26.25 9.25
C LEU A 129 3.47 26.77 8.04
N LYS A 130 3.39 28.07 7.78
CA LYS A 130 4.12 28.76 6.70
C LYS A 130 5.63 28.68 6.84
N LYS A 131 6.16 28.77 8.06
CA LYS A 131 7.58 28.65 8.37
C LYS A 131 8.17 27.33 7.87
N TYR A 132 7.40 26.25 7.98
CA TYR A 132 7.78 24.93 7.52
C TYR A 132 7.28 24.61 6.09
N ASN A 133 6.92 25.63 5.32
CA ASN A 133 6.43 25.51 3.94
C ASN A 133 5.19 24.64 3.76
N ILE A 134 4.41 24.44 4.85
CA ILE A 134 3.13 23.75 4.82
C ILE A 134 2.09 24.75 4.31
N LYS A 135 1.75 24.67 3.02
CA LYS A 135 0.82 25.56 2.30
C LYS A 135 -0.37 24.78 1.76
N PRO A 136 -1.55 25.39 1.66
CA PRO A 136 -2.75 24.71 1.17
C PRO A 136 -2.56 24.03 -0.19
N GLU A 137 -1.86 24.69 -1.12
CA GLU A 137 -1.64 24.20 -2.48
C GLU A 137 -0.78 22.92 -2.47
N ASN A 138 0.36 22.96 -1.74
CA ASN A 138 1.28 21.85 -1.64
C ASN A 138 0.63 20.65 -0.94
N VAL A 139 -0.14 20.93 0.12
CA VAL A 139 -0.86 19.91 0.89
C VAL A 139 -1.93 19.24 0.03
N LYS A 140 -2.73 20.02 -0.73
CA LYS A 140 -3.76 19.47 -1.63
C LYS A 140 -3.17 18.56 -2.72
N ILE A 141 -2.09 18.99 -3.38
CA ILE A 141 -1.39 18.19 -4.39
C ILE A 141 -0.87 16.88 -3.78
N ALA A 142 -0.16 16.98 -2.65
CA ALA A 142 0.41 15.81 -1.99
C ALA A 142 -0.68 14.82 -1.51
N LEU A 143 -1.82 15.33 -0.99
CA LEU A 143 -2.96 14.51 -0.60
C LEU A 143 -3.61 13.82 -1.81
N GLN A 144 -3.79 14.52 -2.93
CA GLN A 144 -4.32 13.92 -4.16
C GLN A 144 -3.45 12.78 -4.65
N GLU A 145 -2.13 12.93 -4.61
CA GLU A 145 -1.20 11.87 -4.97
C GLU A 145 -1.19 10.70 -3.97
N MET A 146 -1.45 10.96 -2.68
CA MET A 146 -1.49 9.93 -1.63
C MET A 146 -2.82 9.18 -1.61
N ARG A 147 -3.93 9.89 -1.77
CA ARG A 147 -5.30 9.33 -1.76
C ARG A 147 -5.70 8.72 -3.11
N GLY A 148 -5.09 9.16 -4.22
CA GLY A 148 -5.56 8.83 -5.56
C GLY A 148 -7.01 9.31 -5.75
N SER A 149 -7.87 8.43 -6.29
CA SER A 149 -9.31 8.68 -6.48
C SER A 149 -10.18 8.24 -5.29
N GLN A 150 -9.56 7.85 -4.16
CA GLN A 150 -10.31 7.29 -3.02
C GLN A 150 -11.02 8.40 -2.24
N LYS A 151 -12.32 8.15 -1.95
CA LYS A 151 -13.13 8.98 -1.05
C LYS A 151 -13.18 8.36 0.35
N VAL A 152 -13.30 9.20 1.36
CA VAL A 152 -13.52 8.79 2.75
C VAL A 152 -14.99 8.37 2.93
N THR A 153 -15.29 7.11 2.67
CA THR A 153 -16.65 6.56 2.73
C THR A 153 -16.91 5.69 3.97
N ASP A 154 -15.90 5.52 4.82
CA ASP A 154 -15.98 4.75 6.06
C ASP A 154 -15.17 5.41 7.19
N ASP A 155 -15.28 4.84 8.39
CA ASP A 155 -14.69 5.38 9.62
C ASP A 155 -13.17 5.09 9.78
N ASP A 156 -12.54 4.30 8.87
CA ASP A 156 -11.12 3.95 8.92
C ASP A 156 -10.43 4.06 7.54
N PRO A 157 -10.46 5.24 6.88
CA PRO A 157 -9.89 5.44 5.56
C PRO A 157 -8.38 5.50 5.57
N GLU A 158 -7.78 5.98 6.66
CA GLU A 158 -6.33 6.20 6.78
C GLU A 158 -5.55 4.89 6.70
N ASN A 159 -6.12 3.77 7.16
CA ASN A 159 -5.55 2.44 6.97
C ASN A 159 -5.61 1.93 5.53
N LYS A 160 -6.42 2.58 4.67
CA LYS A 160 -6.59 2.22 3.26
C LYS A 160 -5.68 3.03 2.34
N TYR A 161 -5.23 4.22 2.77
CA TYR A 161 -4.32 5.03 1.98
C TYR A 161 -2.97 4.32 1.82
N GLU A 162 -2.50 4.28 0.58
CA GLU A 162 -1.25 3.59 0.23
C GLU A 162 -1.24 2.09 0.55
N ILE A 163 -2.42 1.44 0.59
CA ILE A 163 -2.58 0.04 0.93
C ILE A 163 -1.67 -0.87 0.09
N LEU A 164 -1.46 -0.52 -1.18
CA LEU A 164 -0.55 -1.26 -2.05
C LEU A 164 0.90 -1.16 -1.60
N LYS A 165 1.35 -0.01 -1.09
CA LYS A 165 2.72 0.12 -0.56
C LYS A 165 2.92 -0.70 0.72
N LYS A 166 1.85 -0.91 1.49
CA LYS A 166 1.88 -1.69 2.73
C LYS A 166 1.85 -3.20 2.47
N TYR A 167 1.07 -3.64 1.49
CA TYR A 167 0.79 -5.07 1.26
C TYR A 167 1.22 -5.59 -0.11
N ALA A 168 1.93 -4.78 -0.90
CA ALA A 168 2.49 -5.22 -2.16
C ALA A 168 3.83 -4.54 -2.43
N LYS A 169 4.72 -5.26 -3.13
CA LYS A 169 6.02 -4.75 -3.58
C LYS A 169 5.90 -4.30 -5.03
N ASP A 170 6.26 -3.06 -5.34
CA ASP A 170 6.28 -2.55 -6.71
C ASP A 170 7.52 -3.10 -7.44
N LEU A 171 7.34 -4.16 -8.23
CA LEU A 171 8.42 -4.76 -9.00
C LEU A 171 8.94 -3.82 -10.10
N THR A 172 8.09 -2.98 -10.66
CA THR A 172 8.51 -1.98 -11.67
C THR A 172 9.35 -0.87 -11.07
N ALA A 173 9.05 -0.45 -9.85
CA ALA A 173 9.89 0.50 -9.12
C ALA A 173 11.23 -0.14 -8.71
N LEU A 174 11.23 -1.38 -8.22
CA LEU A 174 12.46 -2.12 -7.90
C LEU A 174 13.33 -2.34 -9.15
N ALA A 175 12.72 -2.59 -10.31
CA ALA A 175 13.42 -2.65 -11.59
C ALA A 175 14.10 -1.31 -11.92
N ALA A 176 13.40 -0.18 -11.75
CA ALA A 176 13.94 1.15 -12.01
C ALA A 176 15.10 1.52 -11.07
N GLU A 177 15.06 1.02 -9.82
CA GLU A 177 16.13 1.17 -8.83
C GLU A 177 17.30 0.19 -9.04
N GLY A 178 17.24 -0.71 -10.03
CA GLY A 178 18.27 -1.72 -10.28
C GLY A 178 18.37 -2.79 -9.19
N LYS A 179 17.31 -2.96 -8.38
CA LYS A 179 17.28 -3.91 -7.25
C LYS A 179 16.84 -5.32 -7.65
N LEU A 180 16.31 -5.50 -8.86
CA LEU A 180 15.96 -6.83 -9.36
C LEU A 180 17.17 -7.54 -9.97
N ASP A 181 17.17 -8.86 -9.86
CA ASP A 181 18.16 -9.70 -10.52
C ASP A 181 17.90 -9.80 -12.03
N PRO A 182 18.94 -9.95 -12.85
CA PRO A 182 18.74 -10.20 -14.27
C PRO A 182 18.06 -11.56 -14.46
N VAL A 183 16.99 -11.56 -15.22
CA VAL A 183 16.25 -12.80 -15.56
C VAL A 183 16.79 -13.35 -16.87
N VAL A 184 17.26 -14.57 -16.84
CA VAL A 184 17.89 -15.27 -17.96
C VAL A 184 17.15 -16.57 -18.24
N GLY A 185 16.98 -16.94 -19.51
CA GLY A 185 16.41 -18.22 -19.90
C GLY A 185 14.90 -18.34 -19.70
N ARG A 186 14.18 -17.23 -19.58
CA ARG A 186 12.70 -17.20 -19.38
C ARG A 186 11.96 -16.34 -20.41
N ASP A 187 12.59 -16.12 -21.57
CA ASP A 187 12.05 -15.24 -22.59
C ASP A 187 10.74 -15.75 -23.19
N GLU A 188 10.60 -17.06 -23.36
CA GLU A 188 9.40 -17.67 -23.93
C GLU A 188 8.23 -17.56 -22.97
N GLU A 189 8.42 -17.87 -21.70
CA GLU A 189 7.38 -17.77 -20.68
C GLU A 189 6.93 -16.32 -20.48
N ILE A 190 7.89 -15.38 -20.41
CA ILE A 190 7.57 -13.94 -20.31
C ILE A 190 6.78 -13.48 -21.54
N ARG A 191 7.20 -13.88 -22.74
CA ARG A 191 6.45 -13.58 -23.99
C ARG A 191 5.05 -14.15 -23.95
N ARG A 192 4.87 -15.36 -23.43
CA ARG A 192 3.57 -16.00 -23.27
C ARG A 192 2.69 -15.24 -22.27
N VAL A 193 3.25 -14.82 -21.12
CA VAL A 193 2.57 -13.96 -20.13
C VAL A 193 2.10 -12.66 -20.77
N VAL A 194 2.98 -11.97 -21.50
CA VAL A 194 2.66 -10.73 -22.24
C VAL A 194 1.51 -10.95 -23.24
N GLN A 195 1.57 -12.05 -24.00
CA GLN A 195 0.53 -12.42 -24.96
C GLN A 195 -0.83 -12.63 -24.27
N VAL A 196 -0.83 -13.34 -23.11
CA VAL A 196 -2.06 -13.58 -22.34
C VAL A 196 -2.62 -12.28 -21.77
N LEU A 197 -1.79 -11.44 -21.15
CA LEU A 197 -2.21 -10.15 -20.59
C LEU A 197 -2.82 -9.19 -21.65
N SER A 198 -2.44 -9.37 -22.91
CA SER A 198 -2.95 -8.56 -24.04
C SER A 198 -4.27 -9.04 -24.62
N ARG A 199 -4.81 -10.17 -24.16
CA ARG A 199 -6.09 -10.72 -24.63
C ARG A 199 -7.29 -9.93 -24.09
N ARG A 200 -8.43 -10.05 -24.79
CA ARG A 200 -9.72 -9.50 -24.31
C ARG A 200 -10.38 -10.39 -23.24
N THR A 201 -10.20 -11.70 -23.33
CA THR A 201 -10.76 -12.71 -22.43
C THR A 201 -9.65 -13.67 -22.02
N LYS A 202 -9.80 -14.37 -20.88
CA LYS A 202 -8.75 -15.24 -20.29
C LYS A 202 -7.40 -14.51 -20.25
N ASN A 203 -7.44 -13.25 -19.81
CA ASN A 203 -6.32 -12.32 -19.84
C ASN A 203 -5.50 -12.31 -18.55
N ASN A 204 -5.74 -13.26 -17.65
CA ASN A 204 -4.95 -13.45 -16.44
C ASN A 204 -4.10 -14.71 -16.60
N PRO A 205 -2.78 -14.61 -16.80
CA PRO A 205 -1.91 -15.79 -16.84
C PRO A 205 -1.79 -16.42 -15.46
N VAL A 206 -1.73 -17.73 -15.40
CA VAL A 206 -1.32 -18.49 -14.21
C VAL A 206 -0.10 -19.32 -14.55
N LEU A 207 1.01 -19.03 -13.86
CA LEU A 207 2.28 -19.73 -13.97
C LEU A 207 2.16 -21.06 -13.21
N ILE A 208 2.31 -22.15 -13.90
CA ILE A 208 2.21 -23.50 -13.34
C ILE A 208 3.57 -24.20 -13.46
N GLY A 209 4.10 -24.66 -12.35
CA GLY A 209 5.36 -25.39 -12.31
C GLY A 209 5.74 -25.79 -10.89
N GLU A 210 6.70 -26.65 -10.76
CA GLU A 210 7.22 -27.14 -9.48
C GLU A 210 7.76 -26.00 -8.60
N PRO A 211 7.83 -26.17 -7.28
CA PRO A 211 8.50 -25.20 -6.40
C PRO A 211 9.96 -24.98 -6.85
N GLY A 212 10.40 -23.72 -6.84
CA GLY A 212 11.79 -23.38 -7.17
C GLY A 212 12.14 -23.23 -8.65
N VAL A 213 11.23 -23.53 -9.60
CA VAL A 213 11.53 -23.39 -11.05
C VAL A 213 11.67 -21.93 -11.52
N GLY A 214 11.40 -20.94 -10.67
CA GLY A 214 11.59 -19.53 -11.02
C GLY A 214 10.33 -18.81 -11.49
N LYS A 215 9.13 -19.20 -11.03
CA LYS A 215 7.87 -18.51 -11.36
C LYS A 215 7.90 -17.02 -11.00
N THR A 216 8.46 -16.66 -9.84
CA THR A 216 8.60 -15.27 -9.39
C THR A 216 9.57 -14.50 -10.30
N ALA A 217 10.66 -15.12 -10.77
CA ALA A 217 11.61 -14.50 -11.71
C ALA A 217 10.94 -14.08 -13.04
N ILE A 218 9.91 -14.81 -13.49
CA ILE A 218 9.13 -14.43 -14.69
C ILE A 218 8.40 -13.11 -14.48
N ALA A 219 7.81 -12.89 -13.29
CA ALA A 219 7.19 -11.61 -12.95
C ALA A 219 8.23 -10.47 -12.87
N GLU A 220 9.39 -10.74 -12.28
CA GLU A 220 10.49 -9.77 -12.22
C GLU A 220 11.01 -9.43 -13.64
N GLY A 221 11.16 -10.44 -14.50
CA GLY A 221 11.54 -10.26 -15.91
C GLY A 221 10.51 -9.45 -16.70
N LEU A 222 9.22 -9.64 -16.45
CA LEU A 222 8.17 -8.80 -17.02
C LEU A 222 8.29 -7.36 -16.55
N ALA A 223 8.56 -7.10 -15.27
CA ALA A 223 8.77 -5.75 -14.74
C ALA A 223 9.95 -5.04 -15.41
N LEU A 224 11.06 -5.77 -15.65
CA LEU A 224 12.22 -5.27 -16.39
C LEU A 224 11.87 -4.92 -17.85
N ARG A 225 11.04 -5.73 -18.53
CA ARG A 225 10.57 -5.43 -19.90
C ARG A 225 9.62 -4.25 -19.94
N ILE A 226 8.70 -4.12 -18.99
CA ILE A 226 7.80 -2.96 -18.89
C ILE A 226 8.63 -1.67 -18.74
N LEU A 227 9.64 -1.69 -17.88
CA LEU A 227 10.54 -0.55 -17.68
C LEU A 227 11.29 -0.17 -18.96
N LYS A 228 11.80 -1.19 -19.69
CA LYS A 228 12.51 -1.00 -20.98
C LYS A 228 11.57 -0.70 -22.15
N GLN A 229 10.26 -0.66 -21.92
CA GLN A 229 9.22 -0.53 -22.96
C GLN A 229 9.27 -1.66 -24.02
N ASP A 230 9.85 -2.82 -23.67
CA ASP A 230 9.92 -4.03 -24.51
C ASP A 230 8.64 -4.88 -24.30
N VAL A 231 7.50 -4.24 -24.42
CA VAL A 231 6.16 -4.82 -24.30
C VAL A 231 5.20 -4.10 -25.25
N PRO A 232 4.05 -4.71 -25.61
CA PRO A 232 3.02 -4.05 -26.40
C PRO A 232 2.50 -2.78 -25.73
N ASP A 233 1.98 -1.82 -26.52
CA ASP A 233 1.51 -0.51 -26.08
C ASP A 233 0.52 -0.57 -24.89
N ASN A 234 -0.34 -1.58 -24.86
CA ASN A 234 -1.31 -1.78 -23.79
C ASN A 234 -0.69 -2.16 -22.43
N LEU A 235 0.60 -2.46 -22.39
CA LEU A 235 1.36 -2.77 -21.17
C LEU A 235 2.42 -1.71 -20.82
N ILE A 236 2.69 -0.77 -21.73
CA ILE A 236 3.64 0.33 -21.49
C ILE A 236 3.13 1.20 -20.32
N GLY A 237 4.03 1.54 -19.41
CA GLY A 237 3.76 2.40 -18.26
C GLY A 237 2.91 1.76 -17.14
N LYS A 238 2.52 0.48 -17.29
CA LYS A 238 1.82 -0.22 -16.21
C LYS A 238 2.76 -0.56 -15.06
N LYS A 239 2.18 -0.64 -13.85
CA LYS A 239 2.86 -1.07 -12.64
C LYS A 239 2.59 -2.54 -12.39
N LEU A 240 3.64 -3.29 -12.08
CA LEU A 240 3.52 -4.68 -11.64
C LEU A 240 3.77 -4.75 -10.14
N MET A 241 2.72 -5.10 -9.39
CA MET A 241 2.74 -5.14 -7.93
C MET A 241 2.69 -6.59 -7.44
N ALA A 242 3.69 -7.06 -6.71
CA ALA A 242 3.70 -8.38 -6.10
C ALA A 242 3.00 -8.32 -4.72
N LEU A 243 1.91 -9.07 -4.56
CA LEU A 243 1.14 -9.14 -3.32
C LEU A 243 1.96 -9.86 -2.24
N ASP A 244 2.12 -9.24 -1.09
CA ASP A 244 2.78 -9.82 0.08
C ASP A 244 1.75 -10.46 1.00
N MET A 245 1.55 -11.78 0.85
CA MET A 245 0.62 -12.57 1.66
C MET A 245 1.02 -12.56 3.13
N GLY A 246 2.32 -12.57 3.42
CA GLY A 246 2.84 -12.50 4.79
C GLY A 246 2.44 -11.19 5.47
N ALA A 247 2.59 -10.06 4.79
CA ALA A 247 2.21 -8.76 5.31
C ALA A 247 0.68 -8.62 5.50
N LEU A 248 -0.13 -9.23 4.62
CA LEU A 248 -1.59 -9.23 4.76
C LEU A 248 -2.06 -9.99 6.01
N ILE A 249 -1.40 -11.10 6.35
CA ILE A 249 -1.75 -11.97 7.49
C ILE A 249 -1.12 -11.47 8.79
N ALA A 250 0.08 -10.88 8.72
CA ALA A 250 0.82 -10.43 9.90
C ALA A 250 -0.01 -9.44 10.74
N GLY A 251 -0.17 -9.74 12.03
CA GLY A 251 -0.89 -8.89 12.98
C GLY A 251 -2.42 -8.88 12.83
N ALA A 252 -3.00 -9.64 11.90
CA ALA A 252 -4.44 -9.83 11.83
C ALA A 252 -4.90 -10.73 12.99
N LYS A 253 -5.59 -10.17 13.97
CA LYS A 253 -6.10 -10.91 15.12
C LYS A 253 -7.35 -11.72 14.79
N TYR A 254 -8.10 -11.29 13.79
CA TYR A 254 -9.37 -11.90 13.37
C TYR A 254 -9.41 -12.04 11.85
N ARG A 255 -10.17 -13.03 11.37
CA ARG A 255 -10.40 -13.31 9.96
C ARG A 255 -10.88 -12.06 9.16
N GLY A 256 -11.75 -11.26 9.75
CA GLY A 256 -12.28 -10.04 9.12
C GLY A 256 -11.21 -9.02 8.77
N GLU A 257 -10.17 -8.86 9.59
CA GLU A 257 -9.09 -7.90 9.32
C GLU A 257 -8.29 -8.25 8.05
N PHE A 258 -8.01 -9.53 7.83
CA PHE A 258 -7.37 -9.98 6.60
C PHE A 258 -8.27 -9.75 5.37
N GLU A 259 -9.56 -10.11 5.49
CA GLU A 259 -10.53 -9.90 4.41
C GLU A 259 -10.66 -8.42 4.05
N ASP A 260 -10.69 -7.53 5.03
CA ASP A 260 -10.78 -6.08 4.81
C ASP A 260 -9.50 -5.50 4.17
N ARG A 261 -8.32 -5.97 4.58
CA ARG A 261 -7.04 -5.62 3.94
C ARG A 261 -7.02 -6.06 2.47
N LEU A 262 -7.40 -7.30 2.20
CA LEU A 262 -7.45 -7.82 0.83
C LEU A 262 -8.49 -7.09 -0.03
N LYS A 263 -9.69 -6.81 0.51
CA LYS A 263 -10.70 -5.97 -0.18
C LYS A 263 -10.16 -4.61 -0.54
N ALA A 264 -9.41 -3.97 0.37
CA ALA A 264 -8.82 -2.67 0.13
C ALA A 264 -7.75 -2.72 -0.97
N VAL A 265 -6.89 -3.77 -0.99
CA VAL A 265 -5.93 -4.00 -2.09
C VAL A 265 -6.66 -4.18 -3.42
N ILE A 266 -7.68 -5.05 -3.47
CA ILE A 266 -8.45 -5.30 -4.71
C ILE A 266 -9.10 -4.00 -5.19
N LYS A 267 -9.71 -3.22 -4.28
CA LYS A 267 -10.34 -1.95 -4.59
C LYS A 267 -9.33 -0.96 -5.18
N GLU A 268 -8.14 -0.84 -4.60
CA GLU A 268 -7.08 0.03 -5.10
C GLU A 268 -6.63 -0.37 -6.51
N VAL A 269 -6.40 -1.67 -6.72
CA VAL A 269 -6.01 -2.19 -8.04
C VAL A 269 -7.11 -1.96 -9.08
N THR A 270 -8.37 -2.24 -8.76
CA THR A 270 -9.50 -2.04 -9.69
C THR A 270 -9.76 -0.55 -9.97
N SER A 271 -9.57 0.34 -8.98
CA SER A 271 -9.71 1.80 -9.16
C SER A 271 -8.61 2.41 -10.03
N SER A 272 -7.51 1.70 -10.25
CA SER A 272 -6.42 2.16 -11.12
C SER A 272 -6.74 2.10 -12.63
N ASP A 273 -7.93 1.67 -13.00
CA ASP A 273 -8.38 1.52 -14.40
C ASP A 273 -7.40 0.69 -15.26
N GLY A 274 -6.95 -0.42 -14.68
CA GLY A 274 -6.04 -1.35 -15.32
C GLY A 274 -4.59 -0.86 -15.48
N GLN A 275 -4.19 0.19 -14.76
CA GLN A 275 -2.79 0.64 -14.71
C GLN A 275 -1.92 -0.26 -13.84
N ILE A 276 -2.54 -1.06 -12.97
CA ILE A 276 -1.86 -1.97 -12.06
C ILE A 276 -2.15 -3.41 -12.45
N ILE A 277 -1.10 -4.22 -12.52
CA ILE A 277 -1.15 -5.67 -12.67
C ILE A 277 -0.68 -6.27 -11.34
N LEU A 278 -1.49 -7.15 -10.76
CA LEU A 278 -1.18 -7.77 -9.48
C LEU A 278 -0.52 -9.14 -9.69
N PHE A 279 0.70 -9.34 -9.21
CA PHE A 279 1.30 -10.67 -9.12
C PHE A 279 0.95 -11.32 -7.78
N ILE A 280 0.41 -12.53 -7.83
CA ILE A 280 -0.03 -13.30 -6.66
C ILE A 280 0.70 -14.62 -6.67
N ASP A 281 1.73 -14.73 -5.84
CA ASP A 281 2.39 -16.02 -5.63
C ASP A 281 1.50 -16.93 -4.78
N GLU A 282 1.60 -18.22 -4.99
CA GLU A 282 0.75 -19.23 -4.33
C GLU A 282 -0.75 -18.87 -4.35
N ILE A 283 -1.26 -18.45 -5.52
CA ILE A 283 -2.64 -17.97 -5.69
C ILE A 283 -3.69 -18.96 -5.15
N HIS A 284 -3.38 -20.25 -5.09
CA HIS A 284 -4.23 -21.30 -4.54
C HIS A 284 -4.56 -21.06 -3.06
N THR A 285 -3.70 -20.38 -2.31
CA THR A 285 -3.94 -20.04 -0.89
C THR A 285 -5.10 -19.07 -0.73
N LEU A 286 -5.29 -18.17 -1.68
CA LEU A 286 -6.42 -17.23 -1.70
C LEU A 286 -7.72 -17.87 -2.22
N VAL A 287 -7.62 -18.83 -3.14
CA VAL A 287 -8.79 -19.41 -3.84
C VAL A 287 -9.28 -20.67 -3.17
N GLY A 288 -8.39 -21.44 -2.53
CA GLY A 288 -8.66 -22.76 -1.99
C GLY A 288 -9.06 -22.82 -0.52
N ALA A 289 -8.89 -21.76 0.20
CA ALA A 289 -9.02 -21.71 1.66
C ALA A 289 -10.46 -21.91 2.21
N GLY A 290 -11.49 -21.85 1.35
CA GLY A 290 -12.90 -21.91 1.78
C GLY A 290 -13.47 -23.31 2.11
N LYS A 291 -12.68 -24.39 2.00
CA LYS A 291 -13.18 -25.76 2.17
C LYS A 291 -12.84 -26.43 3.50
N THR A 292 -12.03 -25.81 4.33
CA THR A 292 -11.73 -26.27 5.69
C THR A 292 -12.39 -25.34 6.70
N GLU A 293 -13.10 -25.88 7.71
CA GLU A 293 -13.69 -25.10 8.79
C GLU A 293 -12.61 -24.18 9.42
N GLY A 294 -12.81 -22.86 9.27
CA GLY A 294 -11.86 -21.82 9.74
C GLY A 294 -10.88 -21.25 8.71
N ALA A 295 -10.85 -21.77 7.47
CA ALA A 295 -9.98 -21.25 6.42
C ALA A 295 -10.59 -20.03 5.69
N MET A 296 -9.74 -19.08 5.29
CA MET A 296 -10.13 -17.80 4.69
C MET A 296 -10.64 -18.01 3.26
N ASP A 297 -11.90 -17.64 2.97
CA ASP A 297 -12.44 -17.69 1.59
C ASP A 297 -12.16 -16.37 0.85
N ALA A 298 -10.90 -16.07 0.67
CA ALA A 298 -10.46 -14.91 -0.11
C ALA A 298 -10.84 -15.03 -1.61
N GLY A 299 -11.13 -16.23 -2.07
CA GLY A 299 -11.63 -16.47 -3.43
C GLY A 299 -12.93 -15.74 -3.73
N GLN A 300 -13.83 -15.63 -2.75
CA GLN A 300 -15.07 -14.87 -2.90
C GLN A 300 -14.85 -13.38 -3.17
N LEU A 301 -13.73 -12.83 -2.72
CA LEU A 301 -13.37 -11.42 -2.91
C LEU A 301 -12.77 -11.18 -4.30
N LEU A 302 -11.94 -12.11 -4.79
CA LEU A 302 -11.28 -12.01 -6.10
C LEU A 302 -12.25 -12.31 -7.26
N LYS A 303 -13.13 -13.28 -7.11
CA LYS A 303 -14.04 -13.75 -8.17
C LYS A 303 -14.86 -12.63 -8.83
N PRO A 304 -15.52 -11.72 -8.11
CA PRO A 304 -16.28 -10.64 -8.74
C PRO A 304 -15.42 -9.70 -9.59
N ALA A 305 -14.27 -9.29 -9.10
CA ALA A 305 -13.36 -8.39 -9.81
C ALA A 305 -12.74 -9.06 -11.06
N LEU A 306 -12.37 -10.33 -10.96
CA LEU A 306 -11.93 -11.15 -12.10
C LEU A 306 -13.08 -11.36 -13.11
N ALA A 307 -14.31 -11.64 -12.62
CA ALA A 307 -15.46 -11.88 -13.48
C ALA A 307 -15.83 -10.64 -14.31
N ARG A 308 -15.73 -9.45 -13.75
CA ARG A 308 -15.98 -8.19 -14.46
C ARG A 308 -14.80 -7.73 -15.32
N GLY A 309 -13.63 -8.39 -15.19
CA GLY A 309 -12.41 -7.99 -15.92
C GLY A 309 -11.74 -6.72 -15.38
N GLU A 310 -12.13 -6.29 -14.20
CA GLU A 310 -11.61 -5.11 -13.49
C GLU A 310 -10.24 -5.37 -12.88
N LEU A 311 -9.99 -6.63 -12.45
CA LEU A 311 -8.72 -7.06 -11.90
C LEU A 311 -7.88 -7.74 -12.98
N ARG A 312 -6.66 -7.24 -13.18
CA ARG A 312 -5.62 -7.92 -13.95
C ARG A 312 -4.60 -8.51 -13.01
N CYS A 313 -4.38 -9.80 -13.11
CA CYS A 313 -3.41 -10.48 -12.26
C CYS A 313 -2.62 -11.56 -12.99
N ILE A 314 -1.46 -11.87 -12.44
CA ILE A 314 -0.61 -13.01 -12.77
C ILE A 314 -0.61 -13.89 -11.53
N GLY A 315 -1.12 -15.11 -11.63
CA GLY A 315 -1.04 -16.09 -10.55
C GLY A 315 0.18 -16.99 -10.71
N ALA A 316 0.69 -17.51 -9.60
CA ALA A 316 1.69 -18.59 -9.62
C ALA A 316 1.24 -19.70 -8.68
N THR A 317 1.41 -20.98 -9.09
CA THR A 317 1.01 -22.15 -8.31
C THR A 317 1.67 -23.42 -8.85
N THR A 318 1.48 -24.55 -8.19
CA THR A 318 1.86 -25.87 -8.73
C THR A 318 0.73 -26.47 -9.59
N LEU A 319 1.05 -27.51 -10.37
CA LEU A 319 0.05 -28.18 -11.21
C LEU A 319 -1.05 -28.85 -10.39
N ASP A 320 -0.69 -29.48 -9.29
CA ASP A 320 -1.64 -30.18 -8.42
C ASP A 320 -2.61 -29.21 -7.73
N GLU A 321 -2.09 -28.09 -7.27
CA GLU A 321 -2.89 -27.03 -6.65
C GLU A 321 -3.79 -26.32 -7.66
N TYR A 322 -3.29 -26.08 -8.88
CA TYR A 322 -4.10 -25.54 -9.97
C TYR A 322 -5.30 -26.45 -10.26
N ARG A 323 -5.08 -27.75 -10.44
CA ARG A 323 -6.14 -28.76 -10.69
C ARG A 323 -7.14 -28.84 -9.54
N LYS A 324 -6.64 -28.75 -8.32
CA LYS A 324 -7.45 -28.90 -7.10
C LYS A 324 -8.35 -27.67 -6.83
N TYR A 325 -7.84 -26.46 -7.06
CA TYR A 325 -8.47 -25.23 -6.59
C TYR A 325 -8.97 -24.28 -7.69
N ILE A 326 -8.28 -24.18 -8.83
CA ILE A 326 -8.61 -23.22 -9.89
C ILE A 326 -9.39 -23.91 -11.02
N GLU A 327 -8.94 -25.01 -11.54
CA GLU A 327 -9.56 -25.73 -12.67
C GLU A 327 -10.99 -26.20 -12.36
N LYS A 328 -11.26 -26.58 -11.12
CA LYS A 328 -12.58 -27.02 -10.67
C LYS A 328 -13.60 -25.88 -10.48
N ASP A 329 -13.14 -24.65 -10.48
CA ASP A 329 -13.97 -23.46 -10.33
C ASP A 329 -14.23 -22.83 -11.70
N ALA A 330 -15.41 -23.03 -12.26
CA ALA A 330 -15.78 -22.56 -13.59
C ALA A 330 -15.65 -21.03 -13.77
N ALA A 331 -15.77 -20.24 -12.70
CA ALA A 331 -15.62 -18.79 -12.75
C ALA A 331 -14.16 -18.39 -12.91
N LEU A 332 -13.25 -19.09 -12.26
CA LEU A 332 -11.81 -18.85 -12.34
C LEU A 332 -11.21 -19.45 -13.61
N GLU A 333 -11.59 -20.68 -13.98
CA GLU A 333 -11.11 -21.37 -15.19
C GLU A 333 -11.35 -20.51 -16.44
N ARG A 334 -12.49 -19.83 -16.55
CA ARG A 334 -12.81 -18.94 -17.67
C ARG A 334 -12.01 -17.65 -17.71
N ARG A 335 -11.27 -17.32 -16.66
CA ARG A 335 -10.53 -16.06 -16.51
C ARG A 335 -9.03 -16.25 -16.54
N PHE A 336 -8.55 -17.43 -16.13
CA PHE A 336 -7.15 -17.76 -16.14
C PHE A 336 -6.72 -18.52 -17.40
N GLN A 337 -5.50 -18.26 -17.85
CA GLN A 337 -4.81 -18.99 -18.90
C GLN A 337 -3.52 -19.56 -18.35
N THR A 338 -3.34 -20.84 -18.44
CA THR A 338 -2.15 -21.54 -17.98
C THR A 338 -0.92 -21.19 -18.82
N VAL A 339 0.21 -20.96 -18.13
CA VAL A 339 1.55 -20.83 -18.68
C VAL A 339 2.42 -21.82 -17.93
N LEU A 340 2.86 -22.86 -18.60
CA LEU A 340 3.72 -23.88 -18.02
C LEU A 340 5.13 -23.31 -17.82
N VAL A 341 5.71 -23.61 -16.68
CA VAL A 341 7.08 -23.21 -16.31
C VAL A 341 7.83 -24.47 -15.90
N ASP A 342 8.61 -24.96 -16.83
CA ASP A 342 9.43 -26.17 -16.62
C ASP A 342 10.76 -25.82 -15.92
N GLU A 343 11.41 -26.83 -15.41
CA GLU A 343 12.79 -26.71 -14.94
C GLU A 343 13.70 -26.23 -16.08
N PRO A 344 14.68 -25.36 -15.79
CA PRO A 344 15.62 -24.91 -16.81
C PRO A 344 16.46 -26.08 -17.33
N SER A 345 16.73 -26.04 -18.63
CA SER A 345 17.71 -27.00 -19.22
C SER A 345 19.10 -26.82 -18.59
N GLU A 346 19.99 -27.80 -18.81
CA GLU A 346 21.39 -27.66 -18.35
C GLU A 346 22.07 -26.41 -18.88
N GLU A 347 21.83 -26.08 -20.14
CA GLU A 347 22.40 -24.91 -20.81
C GLU A 347 21.82 -23.60 -20.22
N ASP A 348 20.51 -23.59 -19.99
CA ASP A 348 19.84 -22.44 -19.34
C ASP A 348 20.31 -22.24 -17.90
N ALA A 349 20.46 -23.35 -17.13
CA ALA A 349 20.95 -23.29 -15.76
C ALA A 349 22.39 -22.72 -15.68
N ILE A 350 23.27 -23.12 -16.61
CA ILE A 350 24.62 -22.54 -16.71
C ILE A 350 24.54 -21.05 -17.05
N THR A 351 23.64 -20.67 -17.95
CA THR A 351 23.48 -19.29 -18.39
C THR A 351 22.90 -18.42 -17.26
N ILE A 352 21.93 -18.93 -16.51
CA ILE A 352 21.38 -18.29 -15.29
C ILE A 352 22.49 -18.05 -14.27
N LEU A 353 23.30 -19.08 -13.96
CA LEU A 353 24.41 -18.94 -13.02
C LEU A 353 25.47 -17.94 -13.49
N ARG A 354 25.70 -17.84 -14.81
CA ARG A 354 26.58 -16.81 -15.39
C ARG A 354 26.02 -15.41 -15.22
N GLY A 355 24.72 -15.22 -15.45
CA GLY A 355 24.05 -13.92 -15.27
C GLY A 355 24.03 -13.42 -13.82
N LEU A 356 23.99 -14.35 -12.87
CA LEU A 356 23.99 -14.01 -11.45
C LEU A 356 25.39 -13.82 -10.85
N LYS A 357 26.41 -14.38 -11.48
CA LYS A 357 27.80 -14.43 -10.98
C LYS A 357 28.30 -13.07 -10.48
N GLU A 358 28.20 -12.05 -11.30
CA GLU A 358 28.77 -10.73 -11.01
C GLU A 358 28.15 -10.12 -9.76
N LYS A 359 26.82 -10.26 -9.59
CA LYS A 359 26.12 -9.78 -8.38
C LYS A 359 26.56 -10.51 -7.11
N TYR A 360 26.74 -11.84 -7.19
CA TYR A 360 27.23 -12.63 -6.07
C TYR A 360 28.68 -12.31 -5.72
N GLU A 361 29.55 -12.14 -6.74
CA GLU A 361 30.93 -11.73 -6.55
C GLU A 361 31.04 -10.37 -5.84
N VAL A 362 30.26 -9.39 -6.27
CA VAL A 362 30.21 -8.06 -5.66
C VAL A 362 29.66 -8.13 -4.23
N HIS A 363 28.57 -8.87 -4.01
CA HIS A 363 27.93 -8.95 -2.69
C HIS A 363 28.81 -9.64 -1.64
N HIS A 364 29.50 -10.72 -2.03
CA HIS A 364 30.32 -11.53 -1.11
C HIS A 364 31.81 -11.17 -1.11
N GLY A 365 32.25 -10.29 -2.00
CA GLY A 365 33.65 -9.88 -2.11
C GLY A 365 34.57 -11.03 -2.55
N ILE A 366 34.06 -12.03 -3.29
CA ILE A 366 34.80 -13.22 -3.74
C ILE A 366 34.75 -13.31 -5.26
N ARG A 367 35.66 -14.09 -5.83
CA ARG A 367 35.62 -14.49 -7.25
C ARG A 367 35.07 -15.90 -7.39
N ILE A 368 34.09 -16.08 -8.27
CA ILE A 368 33.50 -17.38 -8.62
C ILE A 368 34.12 -17.83 -9.95
N THR A 369 34.81 -18.97 -9.96
CA THR A 369 35.39 -19.50 -11.19
C THR A 369 34.37 -20.33 -11.97
N ASP A 370 34.62 -20.52 -13.28
CA ASP A 370 33.72 -21.33 -14.11
C ASP A 370 33.78 -22.84 -13.76
N ALA A 371 34.85 -23.30 -13.11
CA ALA A 371 34.99 -24.66 -12.61
C ALA A 371 34.08 -24.96 -11.41
N ASP A 372 33.83 -23.97 -10.54
CA ASP A 372 33.01 -24.12 -9.33
C ASP A 372 31.55 -24.42 -9.66
N ARG A 373 31.06 -24.05 -10.84
CA ARG A 373 29.71 -24.33 -11.31
C ARG A 373 29.41 -25.79 -11.57
N LYS A 374 30.44 -26.62 -11.85
CA LYS A 374 30.28 -28.06 -12.02
C LYS A 374 30.18 -28.81 -10.70
N SER A 375 30.78 -28.30 -9.63
CA SER A 375 30.82 -28.95 -8.32
C SER A 375 29.50 -28.88 -7.56
N THR A 376 28.70 -27.85 -7.77
CA THR A 376 27.39 -27.68 -7.12
C THR A 376 26.34 -28.70 -7.58
N ARG A 377 26.57 -29.38 -8.70
CA ARG A 377 25.66 -30.39 -9.28
C ARG A 377 25.88 -31.81 -8.77
N LEU A 378 27.03 -32.11 -8.15
CA LEU A 378 27.37 -33.45 -7.71
C LEU A 378 26.96 -33.74 -6.25
N ASN A 379 26.43 -32.77 -5.54
CA ASN A 379 26.06 -32.89 -4.11
C ASN A 379 24.59 -32.56 -3.82
N SER A 380 23.69 -32.60 -4.81
CA SER A 380 22.23 -32.47 -4.62
C SER A 380 21.52 -33.76 -5.02
#